data_3c8ee1e692f69cca8d719f156756f6b1
#
_entry.id   3c8ee1e692f69cca8d719f156756f6b1
#
_cell.length_a   1.000
_cell.length_b   1.000
_cell.length_c   1.000
_cell.angle_alpha   90.00
_cell.angle_beta   90.00
_cell.angle_gamma   90.00
#
_symmetry.space_group_name_H-M   'P 1'
#
loop_
_entity.id
_entity.type
_entity.pdbx_description
1 polymer ?
#
loop_
_entity_poly.entity_id
_entity_poly.type
_entity_poly.pdbx_seq_one_letter_code
_entity_poly.pdbx_strand_id
1 'polypeptide(L)'
;IVADGQTVTYGSPTLRFTHRTARVTIVLTDNTEGLASVQLTGLSTEGGNPDIIVPYDKGSNTYTAIVAPQSVAAGTAFITCTFTNGKTLVYKMKNATDWQAGGEYTYTVSLATARGYIIEDDGSYTVYNADGLMNIAELVNGGKTDINITLDKNIDLTGKAWTPIGTDYDNSYKGTFDGGGHTITGLTFTTNDEFAGLFGWLNRAGTVKNVVMEGVQITSNQI
;
A
#
# COMPACT_ATOMS: atom_id res chain seq x y z
N ILE A 1 30.93 -10.65 -6.91
CA ILE A 1 32.20 -10.93 -6.22
C ILE A 1 33.29 -11.09 -7.27
N VAL A 2 34.38 -10.42 -7.11
CA VAL A 2 35.52 -10.51 -8.03
C VAL A 2 36.84 -10.67 -7.27
N ALA A 3 37.79 -11.37 -7.86
CA ALA A 3 39.17 -11.48 -7.42
C ALA A 3 40.08 -11.01 -8.56
N ASP A 4 40.07 -9.70 -8.81
CA ASP A 4 40.74 -9.08 -9.94
C ASP A 4 42.14 -8.63 -9.56
N GLY A 5 43.12 -8.75 -10.48
CA GLY A 5 44.48 -8.30 -10.31
C GLY A 5 45.28 -9.06 -9.24
N GLN A 6 44.84 -10.22 -8.78
CA GLN A 6 45.54 -11.00 -7.78
C GLN A 6 46.45 -12.07 -8.41
N THR A 7 47.68 -12.18 -7.91
CA THR A 7 48.61 -13.23 -8.29
C THR A 7 48.51 -14.38 -7.28
N VAL A 8 48.29 -15.58 -7.78
CA VAL A 8 48.26 -16.81 -6.96
C VAL A 8 49.62 -17.50 -7.15
N THR A 9 50.32 -17.78 -6.06
CA THR A 9 51.59 -18.51 -6.09
C THR A 9 51.45 -19.93 -5.57
N TYR A 10 52.24 -20.83 -6.15
CA TYR A 10 52.31 -22.21 -5.65
C TYR A 10 52.75 -22.23 -4.19
N GLY A 11 51.97 -22.80 -3.30
CA GLY A 11 52.23 -22.85 -1.86
C GLY A 11 51.50 -21.78 -1.01
N SER A 12 50.85 -20.78 -1.66
CA SER A 12 49.93 -19.81 -0.98
C SER A 12 48.76 -19.43 -1.88
N PRO A 13 47.82 -20.35 -2.09
CA PRO A 13 46.70 -20.15 -3.04
C PRO A 13 45.54 -19.31 -2.45
N THR A 14 45.84 -18.21 -1.82
CA THR A 14 44.81 -17.35 -1.21
C THR A 14 44.29 -16.34 -2.24
N LEU A 15 43.02 -16.41 -2.56
CA LEU A 15 42.27 -15.40 -3.32
C LEU A 15 41.39 -14.58 -2.39
N ARG A 16 41.48 -13.27 -2.50
CA ARG A 16 40.57 -12.34 -1.81
C ARG A 16 39.48 -11.92 -2.77
N PHE A 17 38.24 -12.19 -2.41
CA PHE A 17 37.07 -11.78 -3.18
C PHE A 17 36.49 -10.50 -2.58
N THR A 18 36.18 -9.54 -3.44
CA THR A 18 35.49 -8.31 -3.05
C THR A 18 34.12 -8.24 -3.71
N HIS A 19 33.13 -7.77 -2.96
CA HIS A 19 31.83 -7.46 -3.52
C HIS A 19 31.92 -6.17 -4.34
N ARG A 20 31.37 -6.15 -5.55
CA ARG A 20 31.24 -4.95 -6.39
C ARG A 20 29.83 -4.40 -6.41
N THR A 21 28.92 -4.99 -5.67
CA THR A 21 27.50 -4.62 -5.63
C THR A 21 27.07 -4.40 -4.18
N ALA A 22 25.99 -3.64 -4.00
CA ALA A 22 25.26 -3.52 -2.76
C ALA A 22 24.06 -4.47 -2.74
N ARG A 23 23.57 -4.84 -1.56
CA ARG A 23 22.34 -5.57 -1.36
C ARG A 23 21.27 -4.64 -0.81
N VAL A 24 20.11 -4.58 -1.44
CA VAL A 24 18.92 -3.90 -0.94
C VAL A 24 17.90 -4.95 -0.51
N THR A 25 17.43 -4.86 0.72
CA THR A 25 16.37 -5.68 1.29
C THR A 25 15.15 -4.79 1.54
N ILE A 26 13.99 -5.23 1.09
CA ILE A 26 12.69 -4.56 1.28
C ILE A 26 11.86 -5.45 2.18
N VAL A 27 11.39 -4.93 3.28
CA VAL A 27 10.44 -5.60 4.19
C VAL A 27 9.13 -4.84 4.10
N LEU A 28 8.09 -5.52 3.60
CA LEU A 28 6.74 -4.94 3.51
C LEU A 28 5.98 -5.24 4.79
N THR A 29 5.33 -4.23 5.33
CA THR A 29 4.45 -4.33 6.51
C THR A 29 3.04 -3.88 6.16
N ASP A 30 2.11 -4.14 7.07
CA ASP A 30 0.72 -3.71 6.98
C ASP A 30 -0.01 -4.25 5.74
N ASN A 31 -0.40 -5.49 5.83
CA ASN A 31 -1.28 -6.19 4.88
C ASN A 31 -0.81 -6.18 3.41
N THR A 32 -0.18 -7.27 3.00
CA THR A 32 0.30 -7.51 1.63
C THR A 32 -0.75 -8.21 0.73
N GLU A 33 -1.98 -8.42 1.20
CA GLU A 33 -3.03 -9.06 0.40
C GLU A 33 -3.28 -8.30 -0.91
N GLY A 34 -3.35 -9.04 -2.02
CA GLY A 34 -3.51 -8.45 -3.36
C GLY A 34 -2.27 -7.72 -3.89
N LEU A 35 -1.09 -7.86 -3.26
CA LEU A 35 0.16 -7.41 -3.86
C LEU A 35 0.47 -8.28 -5.08
N ALA A 36 0.60 -7.62 -6.23
CA ALA A 36 0.91 -8.29 -7.51
C ALA A 36 2.39 -8.25 -7.85
N SER A 37 3.08 -7.15 -7.55
CA SER A 37 4.52 -7.04 -7.81
C SER A 37 5.21 -6.00 -6.93
N VAL A 38 6.51 -6.22 -6.73
CA VAL A 38 7.46 -5.27 -6.14
C VAL A 38 8.58 -5.02 -7.13
N GLN A 39 8.94 -3.76 -7.35
CA GLN A 39 9.99 -3.36 -8.29
C GLN A 39 10.85 -2.25 -7.68
N LEU A 40 12.15 -2.25 -7.99
CA LEU A 40 13.00 -1.10 -7.78
C LEU A 40 13.10 -0.34 -9.10
N THR A 41 12.90 0.98 -9.02
CA THR A 41 12.87 1.89 -10.18
C THR A 41 13.63 3.18 -9.83
N GLY A 42 13.89 4.03 -10.82
CA GLY A 42 14.50 5.35 -10.58
C GLY A 42 15.93 5.31 -10.03
N LEU A 43 16.62 4.18 -10.16
CA LEU A 43 18.01 4.02 -9.80
C LEU A 43 18.91 4.43 -10.97
N SER A 44 20.14 4.90 -10.67
CA SER A 44 21.10 5.23 -11.71
C SER A 44 21.49 3.98 -12.52
N THR A 45 21.47 4.12 -13.83
CA THR A 45 21.90 3.08 -14.78
C THR A 45 23.40 3.14 -15.10
N GLU A 46 24.10 4.20 -14.67
CA GLU A 46 25.55 4.38 -14.92
C GLU A 46 26.42 3.26 -14.34
N GLY A 47 25.99 2.68 -13.21
CA GLY A 47 26.67 1.53 -12.59
C GLY A 47 26.25 0.17 -13.15
N GLY A 48 25.44 0.14 -14.21
CA GLY A 48 24.95 -1.09 -14.85
C GLY A 48 23.64 -1.65 -14.25
N ASN A 49 22.90 -0.87 -13.47
CA ASN A 49 21.53 -1.26 -13.09
C ASN A 49 20.61 -1.17 -14.32
N PRO A 50 19.66 -2.10 -14.49
CA PRO A 50 18.55 -1.90 -15.41
C PRO A 50 17.59 -0.84 -14.87
N ASP A 51 16.76 -0.25 -15.74
CA ASP A 51 15.72 0.73 -15.37
C ASP A 51 14.73 0.19 -14.33
N ILE A 52 14.47 -1.10 -14.41
CA ILE A 52 13.58 -1.82 -13.48
C ILE A 52 14.31 -3.05 -12.97
N ILE A 53 14.38 -3.19 -11.66
CA ILE A 53 14.89 -4.39 -10.99
C ILE A 53 13.73 -5.09 -10.31
N VAL A 54 13.47 -6.34 -10.68
CA VAL A 54 12.54 -7.20 -9.96
C VAL A 54 13.31 -7.90 -8.84
N PRO A 55 13.06 -7.58 -7.56
CA PRO A 55 13.77 -8.20 -6.45
C PRO A 55 13.34 -9.66 -6.30
N TYR A 56 14.24 -10.47 -5.78
CA TYR A 56 13.96 -11.86 -5.41
C TYR A 56 13.05 -11.89 -4.17
N ASP A 57 11.93 -12.60 -4.26
CA ASP A 57 11.03 -12.84 -3.13
C ASP A 57 11.61 -13.94 -2.22
N LYS A 58 11.92 -13.57 -0.97
CA LYS A 58 12.43 -14.50 0.06
C LYS A 58 11.32 -15.15 0.86
N GLY A 59 10.09 -14.77 0.62
CA GLY A 59 8.95 -15.09 1.47
C GLY A 59 8.81 -14.15 2.68
N SER A 60 7.71 -14.30 3.43
CA SER A 60 7.40 -13.48 4.61
C SER A 60 7.49 -11.96 4.33
N ASN A 61 6.96 -11.53 3.17
CA ASN A 61 6.93 -10.13 2.73
C ASN A 61 8.33 -9.49 2.62
N THR A 62 9.35 -10.28 2.41
CA THR A 62 10.74 -9.83 2.32
C THR A 62 11.28 -10.07 0.91
N TYR A 63 11.79 -9.01 0.30
CA TYR A 63 12.33 -8.99 -1.05
C TYR A 63 13.79 -8.53 -1.02
N THR A 64 14.63 -9.05 -1.89
CA THR A 64 16.04 -8.66 -1.95
C THR A 64 16.51 -8.46 -3.39
N ALA A 65 17.33 -7.45 -3.61
CA ALA A 65 17.95 -7.15 -4.90
C ALA A 65 19.44 -6.86 -4.73
N ILE A 66 20.19 -7.17 -5.77
CA ILE A 66 21.57 -6.77 -5.92
C ILE A 66 21.61 -5.58 -6.86
N VAL A 67 22.22 -4.48 -6.43
CA VAL A 67 22.26 -3.21 -7.14
C VAL A 67 23.69 -2.69 -7.28
N ALA A 68 23.96 -1.88 -8.30
CA ALA A 68 25.23 -1.18 -8.39
C ALA A 68 25.36 -0.15 -7.25
N PRO A 69 26.58 0.04 -6.69
CA PRO A 69 26.84 1.09 -5.71
C PRO A 69 26.51 2.47 -6.31
N GLN A 70 25.80 3.29 -5.55
CA GLN A 70 25.39 4.63 -5.97
C GLN A 70 24.89 5.47 -4.82
N SER A 71 24.90 6.79 -4.99
CA SER A 71 24.21 7.72 -4.11
C SER A 71 22.76 7.84 -4.52
N VAL A 72 21.83 7.64 -3.58
CA VAL A 72 20.40 7.80 -3.77
C VAL A 72 19.94 9.00 -2.97
N ALA A 73 19.46 10.03 -3.63
CA ALA A 73 19.02 11.27 -3.00
C ALA A 73 17.71 11.07 -2.20
N ALA A 74 17.51 11.88 -1.16
CA ALA A 74 16.22 11.97 -0.49
C ALA A 74 15.12 12.35 -1.50
N GLY A 75 13.94 11.75 -1.39
CA GLY A 75 12.81 11.97 -2.31
C GLY A 75 12.85 11.11 -3.57
N THR A 76 13.94 10.39 -3.87
CA THR A 76 14.00 9.46 -5.00
C THR A 76 12.95 8.38 -4.84
N ALA A 77 12.07 8.24 -5.84
CA ALA A 77 11.10 7.15 -5.92
C ALA A 77 11.84 5.88 -6.36
N PHE A 78 11.99 4.90 -5.48
CA PHE A 78 12.81 3.74 -5.80
C PHE A 78 12.19 2.36 -5.53
N ILE A 79 11.09 2.29 -4.79
CA ILE A 79 10.33 1.04 -4.64
C ILE A 79 8.90 1.29 -5.12
N THR A 80 8.45 0.48 -6.06
CA THR A 80 7.06 0.49 -6.57
C THR A 80 6.40 -0.84 -6.25
N CYS A 81 5.32 -0.78 -5.48
CA CYS A 81 4.46 -1.92 -5.21
C CYS A 81 3.19 -1.78 -6.05
N THR A 82 2.83 -2.79 -6.83
CA THR A 82 1.61 -2.81 -7.64
C THR A 82 0.66 -3.86 -7.08
N PHE A 83 -0.62 -3.52 -6.98
CA PHE A 83 -1.68 -4.38 -6.48
C PHE A 83 -2.51 -4.96 -7.63
N THR A 84 -3.22 -6.07 -7.37
CA THR A 84 -4.07 -6.77 -8.35
C THR A 84 -5.21 -5.92 -8.87
N ASN A 85 -5.64 -4.90 -8.11
CA ASN A 85 -6.64 -3.91 -8.54
C ASN A 85 -6.05 -2.77 -9.39
N GLY A 86 -4.77 -2.85 -9.79
CA GLY A 86 -4.08 -1.85 -10.60
C GLY A 86 -3.56 -0.64 -9.82
N LYS A 87 -3.84 -0.51 -8.53
CA LYS A 87 -3.27 0.58 -7.70
C LYS A 87 -1.78 0.36 -7.48
N THR A 88 -1.05 1.46 -7.34
CA THR A 88 0.39 1.44 -7.08
C THR A 88 0.73 2.27 -5.85
N LEU A 89 1.69 1.79 -5.06
CA LEU A 89 2.38 2.58 -4.04
C LEU A 89 3.82 2.80 -4.48
N VAL A 90 4.25 4.06 -4.40
CA VAL A 90 5.64 4.43 -4.65
C VAL A 90 6.28 4.89 -3.35
N TYR A 91 7.25 4.15 -2.86
CA TYR A 91 8.06 4.55 -1.71
C TYR A 91 9.21 5.44 -2.17
N LYS A 92 9.34 6.59 -1.51
CA LYS A 92 10.43 7.54 -1.73
C LYS A 92 11.47 7.45 -0.64
N MET A 93 12.74 7.55 -1.03
CA MET A 93 13.85 7.59 -0.08
C MET A 93 13.64 8.70 0.95
N LYS A 94 13.66 8.36 2.24
CA LYS A 94 13.46 9.35 3.31
C LYS A 94 14.68 10.24 3.51
N ASN A 95 15.88 9.64 3.50
CA ASN A 95 17.15 10.34 3.65
C ASN A 95 18.08 9.95 2.51
N ALA A 96 18.94 10.86 2.08
CA ALA A 96 19.99 10.52 1.13
C ALA A 96 20.88 9.39 1.71
N THR A 97 21.23 8.44 0.89
CA THR A 97 22.01 7.26 1.30
C THR A 97 22.99 6.89 0.20
N ASP A 98 24.24 6.61 0.57
CA ASP A 98 25.25 6.08 -0.34
C ASP A 98 25.30 4.56 -0.20
N TRP A 99 24.91 3.86 -1.24
CA TRP A 99 25.03 2.42 -1.30
C TRP A 99 26.43 2.03 -1.76
N GLN A 100 27.19 1.42 -0.85
CA GLN A 100 28.58 1.02 -1.06
C GLN A 100 28.68 -0.43 -1.51
N ALA A 101 29.75 -0.75 -2.25
CA ALA A 101 30.08 -2.13 -2.60
C ALA A 101 30.26 -2.99 -1.32
N GLY A 102 29.56 -4.13 -1.29
CA GLY A 102 29.51 -5.02 -0.11
C GLY A 102 28.57 -4.56 0.99
N GLY A 103 27.93 -3.39 0.85
CA GLY A 103 26.95 -2.86 1.80
C GLY A 103 25.60 -3.58 1.73
N GLU A 104 24.90 -3.62 2.86
CA GLU A 104 23.55 -4.15 3.00
C GLU A 104 22.62 -3.06 3.54
N TYR A 105 21.50 -2.83 2.86
CA TYR A 105 20.56 -1.76 3.17
C TYR A 105 19.16 -2.32 3.26
N THR A 106 18.47 -2.08 4.38
CA THR A 106 17.12 -2.57 4.61
C THR A 106 16.14 -1.41 4.68
N TYR A 107 15.04 -1.53 3.94
CA TYR A 107 13.94 -0.57 3.90
C TYR A 107 12.66 -1.25 4.31
N THR A 108 12.04 -0.76 5.38
CA THR A 108 10.70 -1.17 5.78
C THR A 108 9.69 -0.24 5.13
N VAL A 109 8.77 -0.81 4.37
CA VAL A 109 7.74 -0.10 3.61
C VAL A 109 6.38 -0.53 4.10
N SER A 110 5.69 0.38 4.78
CA SER A 110 4.29 0.16 5.17
C SER A 110 3.39 0.32 3.95
N LEU A 111 2.54 -0.68 3.72
CA LEU A 111 1.53 -0.65 2.67
C LEU A 111 0.20 -0.02 3.12
N ALA A 112 0.09 0.38 4.39
CA ALA A 112 -1.10 1.02 4.95
C ALA A 112 -1.55 2.23 4.13
N THR A 113 -0.60 3.10 3.74
CA THR A 113 -0.90 4.29 2.94
C THR A 113 -1.36 3.99 1.51
N ALA A 114 -0.97 2.87 0.94
CA ALA A 114 -1.39 2.48 -0.42
C ALA A 114 -2.86 2.06 -0.47
N ARG A 115 -3.33 1.42 0.60
CA ARG A 115 -4.72 0.99 0.72
C ARG A 115 -5.61 2.01 1.40
N GLY A 116 -4.99 2.97 2.10
CA GLY A 116 -5.67 3.96 2.91
C GLY A 116 -6.34 3.38 4.16
N TYR A 117 -6.08 2.11 4.48
CA TYR A 117 -6.49 1.45 5.71
C TYR A 117 -5.45 0.44 6.20
N ILE A 118 -5.49 0.09 7.48
CA ILE A 118 -4.78 -1.07 8.06
C ILE A 118 -5.79 -2.05 8.66
N ILE A 119 -5.36 -3.29 8.81
CA ILE A 119 -6.08 -4.32 9.58
C ILE A 119 -5.34 -4.44 10.92
N GLU A 120 -6.08 -4.23 12.00
CA GLU A 120 -5.56 -4.33 13.35
C GLU A 120 -5.42 -5.80 13.78
N ASP A 121 -4.71 -6.05 14.88
CA ASP A 121 -4.47 -7.40 15.41
C ASP A 121 -5.77 -8.13 15.80
N ASP A 122 -6.84 -7.38 16.12
CA ASP A 122 -8.16 -7.92 16.44
C ASP A 122 -9.04 -8.16 15.19
N GLY A 123 -8.51 -7.91 13.99
CA GLY A 123 -9.19 -8.04 12.71
C GLY A 123 -10.08 -6.85 12.35
N SER A 124 -10.11 -5.76 13.14
CA SER A 124 -10.79 -4.52 12.77
C SER A 124 -9.99 -3.71 11.75
N TYR A 125 -10.62 -2.72 11.14
CA TYR A 125 -10.06 -1.91 10.08
C TYR A 125 -9.98 -0.44 10.50
N THR A 126 -8.79 0.16 10.43
CA THR A 126 -8.58 1.60 10.66
C THR A 126 -8.34 2.31 9.33
N VAL A 127 -9.15 3.32 9.03
CA VAL A 127 -9.19 4.03 7.74
C VAL A 127 -8.57 5.42 7.88
N TYR A 128 -7.68 5.79 6.95
CA TYR A 128 -6.89 7.02 7.00
C TYR A 128 -7.21 8.04 5.91
N ASN A 129 -7.84 7.64 4.81
CA ASN A 129 -8.11 8.53 3.68
C ASN A 129 -9.27 8.00 2.81
N ALA A 130 -9.63 8.78 1.79
CA ALA A 130 -10.71 8.45 0.86
C ALA A 130 -10.52 7.10 0.17
N ASP A 131 -9.31 6.81 -0.30
CA ASP A 131 -9.03 5.54 -0.99
C ASP A 131 -9.21 4.35 -0.04
N GLY A 132 -8.85 4.52 1.26
CA GLY A 132 -9.13 3.53 2.30
C GLY A 132 -10.62 3.28 2.48
N LEU A 133 -11.42 4.32 2.57
CA LEU A 133 -12.86 4.17 2.72
C LEU A 133 -13.52 3.53 1.49
N MET A 134 -13.07 3.88 0.28
CA MET A 134 -13.52 3.25 -0.96
C MET A 134 -13.14 1.76 -1.02
N ASN A 135 -11.91 1.41 -0.63
CA ASN A 135 -11.48 0.01 -0.56
C ASN A 135 -12.28 -0.79 0.48
N ILE A 136 -12.64 -0.19 1.61
CA ILE A 136 -13.53 -0.80 2.60
C ILE A 136 -14.92 -1.06 2.00
N ALA A 137 -15.48 -0.11 1.25
CA ALA A 137 -16.74 -0.32 0.54
C ALA A 137 -16.65 -1.52 -0.42
N GLU A 138 -15.57 -1.63 -1.20
CA GLU A 138 -15.31 -2.79 -2.07
C GLU A 138 -15.25 -4.11 -1.30
N LEU A 139 -14.57 -4.14 -0.12
CA LEU A 139 -14.49 -5.34 0.73
C LEU A 139 -15.87 -5.79 1.23
N VAL A 140 -16.68 -4.86 1.74
CA VAL A 140 -18.03 -5.14 2.22
C VAL A 140 -18.91 -5.63 1.09
N ASN A 141 -18.89 -4.93 -0.06
CA ASN A 141 -19.66 -5.28 -1.25
C ASN A 141 -19.19 -6.60 -1.91
N GLY A 142 -17.95 -7.02 -1.62
CA GLY A 142 -17.38 -8.33 -1.97
C GLY A 142 -17.67 -9.44 -0.95
N GLY A 143 -18.52 -9.20 0.06
CA GLY A 143 -18.98 -10.20 1.02
C GLY A 143 -18.36 -10.16 2.42
N LYS A 144 -17.38 -9.28 2.70
CA LYS A 144 -16.85 -9.06 4.07
C LYS A 144 -17.75 -8.11 4.86
N THR A 145 -19.00 -8.51 5.09
CA THR A 145 -20.07 -7.64 5.58
C THR A 145 -20.03 -7.32 7.07
N ASP A 146 -19.27 -8.06 7.87
CA ASP A 146 -19.25 -8.03 9.34
C ASP A 146 -17.99 -7.37 9.94
N ILE A 147 -17.15 -6.76 9.11
CA ILE A 147 -15.92 -6.10 9.55
C ILE A 147 -16.21 -4.85 10.37
N ASN A 148 -15.45 -4.64 11.45
CA ASN A 148 -15.49 -3.41 12.21
C ASN A 148 -14.54 -2.38 11.64
N ILE A 149 -14.99 -1.13 11.52
CA ILE A 149 -14.30 -0.04 10.84
C ILE A 149 -14.22 1.16 11.77
N THR A 150 -13.04 1.77 11.88
CA THR A 150 -12.84 3.04 12.59
C THR A 150 -12.13 4.04 11.66
N LEU A 151 -12.60 5.28 11.64
CA LEU A 151 -11.88 6.37 10.98
C LEU A 151 -10.83 6.95 11.94
N ASP A 152 -9.58 7.13 11.47
CA ASP A 152 -8.48 7.76 12.22
C ASP A 152 -8.30 9.25 11.85
N LYS A 153 -8.93 9.68 10.76
CA LYS A 153 -8.83 11.06 10.23
C LYS A 153 -10.10 11.47 9.50
N ASN A 154 -10.23 12.78 9.29
CA ASN A 154 -11.23 13.31 8.36
C ASN A 154 -11.01 12.75 6.96
N ILE A 155 -12.07 12.41 6.28
CA ILE A 155 -12.07 11.80 4.94
C ILE A 155 -12.67 12.80 3.94
N ASP A 156 -11.93 13.14 2.90
CA ASP A 156 -12.41 13.98 1.81
C ASP A 156 -12.72 13.12 0.57
N LEU A 157 -14.00 12.99 0.26
CA LEU A 157 -14.53 12.28 -0.92
C LEU A 157 -14.78 13.20 -2.13
N THR A 158 -14.37 14.45 -2.07
CA THR A 158 -14.58 15.41 -3.16
C THR A 158 -13.99 14.89 -4.48
N GLY A 159 -14.84 14.76 -5.51
CA GLY A 159 -14.43 14.27 -6.83
C GLY A 159 -14.14 12.78 -6.91
N LYS A 160 -14.41 12.01 -5.85
CA LYS A 160 -14.30 10.55 -5.85
C LYS A 160 -15.57 9.90 -6.35
N ALA A 161 -15.44 8.87 -7.18
CA ALA A 161 -16.57 8.01 -7.54
C ALA A 161 -16.92 7.12 -6.35
N TRP A 162 -18.08 7.37 -5.74
CA TRP A 162 -18.52 6.64 -4.55
C TRP A 162 -19.46 5.50 -4.89
N THR A 163 -19.23 4.35 -4.30
CA THR A 163 -20.16 3.22 -4.24
C THR A 163 -20.56 3.02 -2.78
N PRO A 164 -21.86 3.02 -2.44
CA PRO A 164 -22.32 2.84 -1.06
C PRO A 164 -21.80 1.56 -0.41
N ILE A 165 -21.53 1.63 0.90
CA ILE A 165 -21.18 0.46 1.71
C ILE A 165 -22.45 -0.40 1.88
N GLY A 166 -22.40 -1.67 1.43
CA GLY A 166 -23.59 -2.54 1.41
C GLY A 166 -24.54 -2.18 0.27
N THR A 167 -24.37 -2.79 -0.89
CA THR A 167 -25.14 -2.46 -2.11
C THR A 167 -26.51 -3.13 -2.17
N ASP A 168 -26.70 -4.23 -1.45
CA ASP A 168 -27.91 -5.05 -1.51
C ASP A 168 -28.14 -5.81 -0.20
N TYR A 169 -29.21 -6.59 -0.15
CA TYR A 169 -29.58 -7.37 1.04
C TYR A 169 -28.50 -8.39 1.44
N ASP A 170 -27.91 -9.09 0.48
CA ASP A 170 -26.92 -10.14 0.73
C ASP A 170 -25.60 -9.55 1.22
N ASN A 171 -25.21 -8.39 0.68
CA ASN A 171 -24.02 -7.63 1.04
C ASN A 171 -24.32 -6.49 2.04
N SER A 172 -25.44 -6.57 2.76
CA SER A 172 -25.78 -5.57 3.78
C SER A 172 -24.73 -5.52 4.89
N TYR A 173 -24.31 -4.30 5.27
CA TYR A 173 -23.29 -4.10 6.29
C TYR A 173 -23.79 -4.50 7.68
N LYS A 174 -23.05 -5.35 8.37
CA LYS A 174 -23.40 -5.96 9.68
C LYS A 174 -22.44 -5.58 10.82
N GLY A 175 -21.29 -4.99 10.49
CA GLY A 175 -20.26 -4.61 11.47
C GLY A 175 -20.56 -3.31 12.19
N THR A 176 -19.58 -2.82 12.93
CA THR A 176 -19.58 -1.49 13.55
C THR A 176 -18.75 -0.53 12.72
N PHE A 177 -19.35 0.56 12.28
CA PHE A 177 -18.66 1.70 11.68
C PHE A 177 -18.59 2.83 12.71
N ASP A 178 -17.38 3.12 13.19
CA ASP A 178 -17.09 4.19 14.14
C ASP A 178 -16.37 5.33 13.41
N GLY A 179 -17.01 6.47 13.27
CA GLY A 179 -16.40 7.66 12.70
C GLY A 179 -15.31 8.30 13.57
N GLY A 180 -15.09 7.82 14.81
CA GLY A 180 -14.06 8.38 15.70
C GLY A 180 -14.23 9.88 16.02
N GLY A 181 -15.38 10.47 15.72
CA GLY A 181 -15.61 11.91 15.76
C GLY A 181 -15.06 12.67 14.55
N HIS A 182 -14.58 11.96 13.53
CA HIS A 182 -14.06 12.54 12.31
C HIS A 182 -15.19 12.86 11.31
N THR A 183 -14.90 13.80 10.41
CA THR A 183 -15.83 14.26 9.39
C THR A 183 -15.54 13.60 8.03
N ILE A 184 -16.59 13.15 7.34
CA ILE A 184 -16.56 12.76 5.94
C ILE A 184 -17.12 13.93 5.14
N THR A 185 -16.32 14.48 4.20
CA THR A 185 -16.72 15.64 3.39
C THR A 185 -16.88 15.28 1.91
N GLY A 186 -17.69 16.04 1.19
CA GLY A 186 -17.73 16.03 -0.27
C GLY A 186 -18.30 14.77 -0.90
N LEU A 187 -19.09 13.97 -0.19
CA LEU A 187 -19.79 12.82 -0.77
C LEU A 187 -20.81 13.30 -1.81
N THR A 188 -20.48 13.11 -3.09
CA THR A 188 -21.32 13.57 -4.20
C THR A 188 -21.43 12.47 -5.24
N PHE A 189 -22.65 12.02 -5.55
CA PHE A 189 -22.91 11.10 -6.64
C PHE A 189 -24.37 11.13 -7.10
N THR A 190 -24.58 10.63 -8.31
CA THR A 190 -25.91 10.43 -8.91
C THR A 190 -26.14 8.94 -9.10
N THR A 191 -27.30 8.45 -8.74
CA THR A 191 -27.64 7.04 -8.87
C THR A 191 -29.07 6.85 -9.37
N ASN A 192 -29.32 5.69 -9.96
CA ASN A 192 -30.66 5.18 -10.26
C ASN A 192 -31.11 4.11 -9.25
N ASP A 193 -30.27 3.83 -8.24
CA ASP A 193 -30.54 2.81 -7.24
C ASP A 193 -31.47 3.36 -6.15
N GLU A 194 -32.29 2.50 -5.55
CA GLU A 194 -33.18 2.84 -4.45
C GLU A 194 -32.41 3.20 -3.16
N PHE A 195 -31.19 2.68 -3.04
CA PHE A 195 -30.38 2.81 -1.83
C PHE A 195 -29.16 3.69 -2.10
N ALA A 196 -29.22 4.93 -1.64
CA ALA A 196 -28.21 5.95 -1.89
C ALA A 196 -27.75 6.61 -0.60
N GLY A 197 -26.43 6.56 -0.31
CA GLY A 197 -25.86 7.14 0.89
C GLY A 197 -24.39 6.78 1.08
N LEU A 198 -23.86 7.08 2.26
CA LEU A 198 -22.61 6.50 2.72
C LEU A 198 -22.75 4.97 2.79
N PHE A 199 -23.90 4.52 3.30
CA PHE A 199 -24.35 3.13 3.28
C PHE A 199 -25.52 3.01 2.31
N GLY A 200 -25.56 1.96 1.51
CA GLY A 200 -26.72 1.56 0.72
C GLY A 200 -27.66 0.71 1.56
N TRP A 201 -27.13 -0.36 2.14
CA TRP A 201 -27.92 -1.25 2.98
C TRP A 201 -27.23 -1.53 4.31
N LEU A 202 -27.83 -1.06 5.40
CA LEU A 202 -27.41 -1.35 6.77
C LEU A 202 -28.27 -2.47 7.34
N ASN A 203 -27.63 -3.56 7.75
CA ASN A 203 -28.29 -4.69 8.39
C ASN A 203 -28.76 -4.33 9.82
N ARG A 204 -29.72 -5.09 10.35
CA ARG A 204 -30.20 -4.93 11.74
C ARG A 204 -29.08 -5.09 12.78
N ALA A 205 -28.04 -5.88 12.50
CA ALA A 205 -26.88 -6.06 13.35
C ALA A 205 -25.83 -4.96 13.17
N GLY A 206 -25.92 -4.18 12.08
CA GLY A 206 -24.97 -3.11 11.79
C GLY A 206 -25.15 -1.91 12.72
N THR A 207 -24.03 -1.30 13.08
CA THR A 207 -23.99 -0.09 13.91
C THR A 207 -23.20 1.00 13.21
N VAL A 208 -23.72 2.22 13.17
CA VAL A 208 -23.01 3.42 12.71
C VAL A 208 -23.02 4.44 13.85
N LYS A 209 -21.85 4.93 14.24
CA LYS A 209 -21.73 5.87 15.35
C LYS A 209 -20.61 6.89 15.13
N ASN A 210 -20.69 8.03 15.81
CA ASN A 210 -19.65 9.07 15.85
C ASN A 210 -19.22 9.58 14.47
N VAL A 211 -20.12 9.62 13.49
CA VAL A 211 -19.87 10.10 12.12
C VAL A 211 -20.47 11.48 11.95
N VAL A 212 -19.66 12.40 11.44
CA VAL A 212 -20.10 13.71 10.95
C VAL A 212 -19.99 13.71 9.41
N MET A 213 -21.02 14.19 8.72
CA MET A 213 -20.99 14.32 7.26
C MET A 213 -21.24 15.77 6.86
N GLU A 214 -20.42 16.29 5.96
CA GLU A 214 -20.53 17.67 5.45
C GLU A 214 -20.44 17.72 3.92
N GLY A 215 -21.15 18.67 3.31
CA GLY A 215 -21.12 18.87 1.85
C GLY A 215 -21.62 17.66 1.06
N VAL A 216 -22.63 16.96 1.59
CA VAL A 216 -23.21 15.77 0.94
C VAL A 216 -24.19 16.20 -0.13
N GLN A 217 -24.04 15.67 -1.35
CA GLN A 217 -24.96 15.88 -2.45
C GLN A 217 -25.26 14.54 -3.17
N ILE A 218 -26.42 13.99 -2.90
CA ILE A 218 -26.88 12.75 -3.52
C ILE A 218 -28.10 13.05 -4.38
N THR A 219 -28.05 12.67 -5.64
CA THR A 219 -29.16 12.81 -6.58
C THR A 219 -29.64 11.43 -6.99
N SER A 220 -30.90 11.12 -6.73
CA SER A 220 -31.55 9.91 -7.24
C SER A 220 -32.45 10.28 -8.41
N ASN A 221 -32.32 9.55 -9.51
CA ASN A 221 -33.17 9.69 -10.70
C ASN A 221 -34.37 8.71 -10.70
N GLN A 222 -34.60 8.01 -9.60
CA GLN A 222 -35.77 7.17 -9.44
C GLN A 222 -37.00 8.06 -9.20
N ILE A 223 -38.03 7.83 -9.99
CA ILE A 223 -39.38 8.42 -9.87
C ILE A 223 -40.30 7.36 -9.29
#